data_5e91387fd9f21337146ecba0368033b9
#
_entry.id   5e91387fd9f21337146ecba0368033b9
#
_cell.length_a   1.000
_cell.length_b   1.000
_cell.length_c   1.000
_cell.angle_alpha   90.00
_cell.angle_beta   90.00
_cell.angle_gamma   90.00
#
_symmetry.space_group_name_H-M   'P 1'
#
loop_
_entity.id
_entity.type
_entity.pdbx_description
1 polymer ?
#
loop_
_entity_poly.entity_id
_entity_poly.type
_entity_poly.pdbx_seq_one_letter_code
_entity_poly.pdbx_strand_id
1 'polypeptide(L)'
;MGTVITLPREVTSRSAARRLITGAGDSDIVLDAARLERATAGATDELVRKLLASDPQRVIVVNAGAAFQRMLLVVHRARARPERTFLLTFQTVPAE
;
A
#
# COMPACT_ATOMS: atom_id res chain seq x y z
N MET A 1 16.35 5.52 -4.37
CA MET A 1 16.26 4.35 -3.49
C MET A 1 14.83 4.16 -3.02
N GLY A 2 14.40 2.91 -2.90
CA GLY A 2 13.04 2.62 -2.47
C GLY A 2 12.86 2.77 -0.97
N THR A 3 11.64 2.99 -0.55
CA THR A 3 11.25 3.02 0.85
C THR A 3 10.48 1.72 1.15
N VAL A 4 10.85 1.04 2.24
CA VAL A 4 10.15 -0.17 2.67
C VAL A 4 9.30 0.17 3.88
N ILE A 5 8.01 -0.13 3.79
CA ILE A 5 7.05 0.08 4.86
C ILE A 5 6.52 -1.27 5.28
N THR A 6 6.78 -1.67 6.53
CA THR A 6 6.27 -2.93 7.06
C THR A 6 4.89 -2.68 7.66
N LEU A 7 3.89 -3.34 7.10
CA LEU A 7 2.53 -3.22 7.61
C LEU A 7 2.39 -4.04 8.89
N PRO A 8 1.73 -3.50 9.93
CA PRO A 8 1.50 -4.24 11.16
C PRO A 8 0.43 -5.32 10.95
N ARG A 9 0.17 -6.10 11.99
CA ARG A 9 -0.83 -7.17 11.91
C ARG A 9 -2.23 -6.64 11.60
N GLU A 10 -2.54 -5.42 12.05
CA GLU A 10 -3.85 -4.83 11.85
C GLU A 10 -3.72 -3.40 11.35
N VAL A 11 -4.43 -3.08 10.29
CA VAL A 11 -4.57 -1.72 9.78
C VAL A 11 -6.08 -1.49 9.64
N THR A 12 -6.71 -1.04 10.73
CA THR A 12 -8.16 -1.02 10.86
C THR A 12 -8.74 0.37 11.03
N SER A 13 -7.94 1.43 10.96
CA SER A 13 -8.45 2.78 11.01
C SER A 13 -7.70 3.66 10.01
N ARG A 14 -8.36 4.74 9.59
CA ARG A 14 -7.73 5.69 8.67
C ARG A 14 -6.52 6.36 9.32
N SER A 15 -6.59 6.66 10.63
CA SER A 15 -5.47 7.31 11.29
C SER A 15 -4.26 6.39 11.41
N ALA A 16 -4.46 5.08 11.64
CA ALA A 16 -3.39 4.12 11.65
C ALA A 16 -2.74 4.01 10.26
N ALA A 17 -3.56 3.95 9.21
CA ALA A 17 -3.05 3.88 7.84
C ALA A 17 -2.27 5.15 7.48
N ARG A 18 -2.78 6.31 7.87
CA ARG A 18 -2.14 7.59 7.57
C ARG A 18 -0.75 7.69 8.17
N ARG A 19 -0.56 7.12 9.35
CA ARG A 19 0.74 7.17 10.04
C ARG A 19 1.79 6.26 9.41
N LEU A 20 1.38 5.26 8.65
CA LEU A 20 2.32 4.34 8.01
C LEU A 20 3.03 4.98 6.82
N ILE A 21 2.37 5.89 6.12
CA ILE A 21 2.91 6.50 4.91
C ILE A 21 3.37 7.91 5.26
N THR A 22 4.63 8.05 5.64
CA THR A 22 5.19 9.35 5.99
C THR A 22 6.48 9.57 5.23
N GLY A 23 6.64 10.75 4.67
CA GLY A 23 7.90 11.19 4.08
C GLY A 23 8.36 10.38 2.88
N ALA A 24 7.49 9.63 2.25
CA ALA A 24 7.85 8.89 1.05
C ALA A 24 8.09 9.88 -0.08
N GLY A 25 9.19 9.69 -0.80
CA GLY A 25 9.54 10.53 -1.93
C GLY A 25 8.96 9.98 -3.22
N ASP A 26 9.60 10.36 -4.31
CA ASP A 26 9.21 10.00 -5.66
C ASP A 26 9.84 8.69 -6.14
N SER A 27 10.39 7.91 -5.22
CA SER A 27 10.98 6.60 -5.50
C SER A 27 9.95 5.49 -5.40
N ASP A 28 10.41 4.27 -5.60
CA ASP A 28 9.57 3.09 -5.38
C ASP A 28 9.25 2.93 -3.90
N ILE A 29 8.04 2.48 -3.62
CA ILE A 29 7.61 2.14 -2.26
C ILE A 29 7.31 0.66 -2.23
N VAL A 30 7.86 -0.03 -1.24
CA VAL A 30 7.58 -1.44 -0.99
C VAL A 30 6.71 -1.54 0.26
N LEU A 31 5.54 -2.14 0.12
CA LEU A 31 4.68 -2.44 1.27
C LEU A 31 4.87 -3.92 1.61
N ASP A 32 5.48 -4.19 2.75
CA ASP A 32 5.66 -5.56 3.22
C ASP A 32 4.43 -5.94 4.05
N ALA A 33 3.60 -6.81 3.49
CA ALA A 33 2.34 -7.23 4.09
C ALA A 33 2.43 -8.62 4.71
N ALA A 34 3.65 -9.14 4.95
CA ALA A 34 3.81 -10.49 5.48
C ALA A 34 3.14 -10.68 6.84
N ARG A 35 3.09 -9.64 7.66
CA ARG A 35 2.49 -9.71 9.00
C ARG A 35 1.01 -9.34 9.02
N LEU A 36 0.50 -8.78 7.93
CA LEU A 36 -0.85 -8.23 7.92
C LEU A 36 -1.88 -9.34 8.02
N GLU A 37 -2.76 -9.26 9.02
CA GLU A 37 -3.85 -10.20 9.25
C GLU A 37 -5.21 -9.56 8.98
N ARG A 38 -5.35 -8.27 9.29
CA ARG A 38 -6.63 -7.57 9.12
C ARG A 38 -6.40 -6.18 8.56
N ALA A 39 -7.18 -5.83 7.54
CA ALA A 39 -7.22 -4.48 7.02
C ALA A 39 -8.66 -4.15 6.66
N THR A 40 -9.12 -2.98 7.07
CA THR A 40 -10.47 -2.53 6.71
C THR A 40 -10.45 -1.80 5.38
N ALA A 41 -11.62 -1.69 4.76
CA ALA A 41 -11.75 -0.96 3.51
C ALA A 41 -11.38 0.52 3.68
N GLY A 42 -11.82 1.13 4.79
CA GLY A 42 -11.50 2.53 5.07
C GLY A 42 -10.01 2.77 5.26
N ALA A 43 -9.32 1.87 5.99
CA ALA A 43 -7.89 1.97 6.19
C ALA A 43 -7.14 1.77 4.87
N THR A 44 -7.57 0.80 4.05
CA THR A 44 -6.97 0.56 2.74
C THR A 44 -7.14 1.76 1.83
N ASP A 45 -8.32 2.39 1.86
CA ASP A 45 -8.58 3.61 1.11
C ASP A 45 -7.60 4.72 1.52
N GLU A 46 -7.37 4.88 2.82
CA GLU A 46 -6.45 5.90 3.30
C GLU A 46 -5.00 5.60 2.91
N LEU A 47 -4.60 4.33 2.94
CA LEU A 47 -3.27 3.94 2.46
C LEU A 47 -3.08 4.38 1.01
N VAL A 48 -4.04 4.09 0.15
CA VAL A 48 -3.94 4.44 -1.27
C VAL A 48 -3.92 5.95 -1.45
N ARG A 49 -4.75 6.69 -0.69
CA ARG A 49 -4.75 8.15 -0.76
C ARG A 49 -3.40 8.73 -0.40
N LYS A 50 -2.77 8.22 0.67
CA LYS A 50 -1.46 8.71 1.10
C LYS A 50 -0.37 8.31 0.10
N LEU A 51 -0.46 7.12 -0.48
CA LEU A 51 0.48 6.70 -1.50
C LEU A 51 0.39 7.59 -2.74
N LEU A 52 -0.83 7.89 -3.18
CA LEU A 52 -1.02 8.80 -4.33
C LEU A 52 -0.47 10.20 -4.03
N ALA A 53 -0.66 10.68 -2.80
CA ALA A 53 -0.17 12.00 -2.40
C ALA A 53 1.37 12.03 -2.34
N SER A 54 2.01 10.90 -2.07
CA SER A 54 3.48 10.79 -2.05
C SER A 54 4.07 10.70 -3.45
N ASP A 55 3.25 10.45 -4.45
CA ASP A 55 3.61 10.44 -5.87
C ASP A 55 4.78 9.50 -6.21
N PRO A 56 4.74 8.22 -5.77
CA PRO A 56 5.78 7.27 -6.16
C PRO A 56 5.60 6.83 -7.60
N GLN A 57 6.66 6.29 -8.20
CA GLN A 57 6.57 5.69 -9.53
C GLN A 57 5.92 4.31 -9.46
N ARG A 58 6.32 3.51 -8.48
CA ARG A 58 5.81 2.15 -8.30
C ARG A 58 5.53 1.88 -6.84
N VAL A 59 4.50 1.09 -6.60
CA VAL A 59 4.22 0.51 -5.28
C VAL A 59 4.24 -1.00 -5.45
N ILE A 60 5.14 -1.65 -4.74
CA ILE A 60 5.34 -3.09 -4.79
C ILE A 60 4.82 -3.66 -3.48
N VAL A 61 3.81 -4.50 -3.53
CA VAL A 61 3.22 -5.10 -2.34
C VAL A 61 3.72 -6.53 -2.23
N VAL A 62 4.37 -6.84 -1.12
CA VAL A 62 5.06 -8.11 -0.90
C VAL A 62 4.27 -8.95 0.09
N ASN A 63 4.01 -10.19 -0.26
CA ASN A 63 3.39 -11.20 0.61
C ASN A 63 1.99 -10.83 1.11
N ALA A 64 1.21 -10.15 0.27
CA ALA A 64 -0.17 -9.80 0.62
C ALA A 64 -1.10 -10.98 0.37
N GLY A 65 -2.06 -11.18 1.27
CA GLY A 65 -3.12 -12.14 1.06
C GLY A 65 -4.07 -11.69 -0.06
N ALA A 66 -4.83 -12.65 -0.60
CA ALA A 66 -5.70 -12.39 -1.75
C ALA A 66 -6.74 -11.30 -1.48
N ALA A 67 -7.31 -11.28 -0.28
CA ALA A 67 -8.32 -10.29 0.07
C ALA A 67 -7.75 -8.86 0.06
N PHE A 68 -6.57 -8.69 0.63
CA PHE A 68 -5.92 -7.38 0.67
C PHE A 68 -5.49 -6.94 -0.74
N GLN A 69 -5.00 -7.86 -1.55
CA GLN A 69 -4.67 -7.56 -2.95
C GLN A 69 -5.89 -7.03 -3.70
N ARG A 70 -7.03 -7.70 -3.55
CA ARG A 70 -8.27 -7.27 -4.21
C ARG A 70 -8.72 -5.90 -3.74
N MET A 71 -8.64 -5.65 -2.43
CA MET A 71 -9.00 -4.34 -1.87
C MET A 71 -8.12 -3.23 -2.43
N LEU A 72 -6.81 -3.45 -2.48
CA LEU A 72 -5.88 -2.47 -3.04
C LEU A 72 -6.17 -2.18 -4.51
N LEU A 73 -6.44 -3.23 -5.29
CA LEU A 73 -6.75 -3.05 -6.71
C LEU A 73 -8.01 -2.23 -6.92
N VAL A 74 -9.06 -2.52 -6.16
CA VAL A 74 -10.33 -1.81 -6.28
C VAL A 74 -10.14 -0.33 -5.90
N VAL A 75 -9.49 -0.06 -4.78
CA VAL A 75 -9.31 1.31 -4.29
C VAL A 75 -8.38 2.09 -5.22
N HIS A 76 -7.29 1.46 -5.68
CA HIS A 76 -6.37 2.10 -6.59
C HIS A 76 -7.07 2.50 -7.88
N ARG A 77 -7.87 1.58 -8.44
CA ARG A 77 -8.62 1.87 -9.67
C ARG A 77 -9.61 3.01 -9.48
N ALA A 78 -10.24 3.07 -8.32
CA ALA A 78 -11.25 4.09 -8.03
C ALA A 78 -10.62 5.48 -7.84
N ARG A 79 -9.40 5.55 -7.32
CA ARG A 79 -8.78 6.82 -6.95
C ARG A 79 -7.71 7.32 -7.90
N ALA A 80 -7.11 6.44 -8.70
CA ALA A 80 -6.05 6.85 -9.63
C ALA A 80 -6.61 7.74 -10.73
N ARG A 81 -5.82 8.72 -11.14
CA ARG A 81 -6.14 9.63 -12.25
C ARG A 81 -4.97 9.61 -13.22
N PRO A 82 -5.17 9.97 -14.49
CA PRO A 82 -4.05 9.99 -15.44
C PRO A 82 -2.87 10.85 -14.97
N GLU A 83 -3.17 11.96 -14.29
CA GLU A 83 -2.14 12.88 -13.81
C GLU A 83 -1.56 12.47 -12.45
N ARG A 84 -2.14 11.49 -11.78
CA ARG A 84 -1.65 11.04 -10.46
C ARG A 84 -2.01 9.59 -10.24
N THR A 85 -1.03 8.74 -10.52
CA THR A 85 -1.16 7.30 -10.32
C THR A 85 0.22 6.70 -10.13
N PHE A 86 0.28 5.43 -9.78
CA PHE A 86 1.52 4.67 -9.67
C PHE A 86 1.28 3.27 -10.24
N LEU A 87 2.35 2.62 -10.62
CA LEU A 87 2.29 1.23 -11.04
C LEU A 87 2.20 0.35 -9.79
N LEU A 88 1.14 -0.44 -9.68
CA LEU A 88 0.90 -1.31 -8.54
C LEU A 88 1.20 -2.75 -8.95
N THR A 89 2.13 -3.38 -8.24
CA THR A 89 2.50 -4.77 -8.49
C THR A 89 2.48 -5.56 -7.20
N PHE A 90 2.29 -6.87 -7.30
CA PHE A 90 2.27 -7.78 -6.16
C PHE A 90 3.34 -8.85 -6.35
N GLN A 91 4.07 -9.15 -5.29
CA GLN A 91 5.11 -10.16 -5.30
C GLN A 91 4.99 -11.05 -4.09
N THR A 92 5.42 -12.30 -4.23
CA THR A 92 5.57 -13.22 -3.12
C THR A 92 7.05 -13.49 -2.93
N VAL A 93 7.54 -13.23 -1.73
CA VAL A 93 8.92 -13.49 -1.37
C VAL A 93 8.93 -14.68 -0.41
N PRO A 94 9.64 -15.76 -0.75
CA PRO A 94 9.68 -16.94 0.13
C PRO A 94 10.25 -16.59 1.49
N ALA A 95 9.66 -17.15 2.53
CA ALA A 95 10.22 -17.06 3.88
C ALA A 95 11.44 -17.99 3.96
N GLU A 96 12.47 -17.51 4.58
CA GLU A 96 13.69 -18.29 4.79
C GLU A 96 13.70 -18.97 6.15
#